data_59714a5c487827d0aae586c45da33c05
#
_entry.id   59714a5c487827d0aae586c45da33c05
#
_cell.length_a   1.000
_cell.length_b   1.000
_cell.length_c   1.000
_cell.angle_alpha   90.00
_cell.angle_beta   90.00
_cell.angle_gamma   90.00
#
_symmetry.space_group_name_H-M   'P 1'
#
loop_
_entity.id
_entity.type
_entity.pdbx_description
1 polymer ?
#
loop_
_entity_poly.entity_id
_entity_poly.type
_entity_poly.pdbx_seq_one_letter_code
_entity_poly.pdbx_strand_id
1 'polypeptide(L)'
;MTTPDPGGGPDGAELPFFVYGTLLPGEPNHDLFLRGRTSGERPAVLPRALLYDGPGYPYAIEGHGRVHGTLLVAAPGVYGELLGLLDHLEEFLGPGHPRNLYERVVREVELPGADSVRAWVYLAATAVTRSLRTGGVLIPEGRWITGRAPGD
;
A
#
# COMPACT_ATOMS: atom_id res chain seq x y z
N MET A 1 -5.62 3.45 -30.99
CA MET A 1 -4.94 3.68 -29.71
C MET A 1 -5.32 2.58 -28.73
N THR A 2 -4.32 1.94 -28.17
CA THR A 2 -4.56 0.87 -27.22
C THR A 2 -4.95 1.44 -25.86
N THR A 3 -5.97 0.86 -25.26
CA THR A 3 -6.31 1.20 -23.88
C THR A 3 -5.18 0.69 -22.98
N PRO A 4 -4.68 1.49 -22.04
CA PRO A 4 -3.65 1.00 -21.12
C PRO A 4 -4.13 -0.21 -20.36
N ASP A 5 -3.24 -1.18 -20.15
CA ASP A 5 -3.52 -2.33 -19.30
C ASP A 5 -3.86 -1.82 -17.90
N PRO A 6 -4.95 -2.30 -17.27
CA PRO A 6 -5.30 -1.88 -15.91
C PRO A 6 -4.17 -2.07 -14.90
N GLY A 7 -3.25 -3.00 -15.15
CA GLY A 7 -2.08 -3.22 -14.28
C GLY A 7 -0.89 -2.36 -14.64
N GLY A 8 -0.95 -1.56 -15.71
CA GLY A 8 0.19 -0.74 -16.12
C GLY A 8 0.25 0.58 -15.37
N GLY A 9 1.46 1.09 -15.19
CA GLY A 9 1.64 2.43 -14.65
C GLY A 9 1.37 3.50 -15.71
N PRO A 10 1.49 4.80 -15.36
CA PRO A 10 1.20 5.89 -16.28
C PRO A 10 2.04 5.87 -17.56
N ASP A 11 3.21 5.25 -17.52
CA ASP A 11 4.11 5.07 -18.66
C ASP A 11 3.95 3.71 -19.34
N GLY A 12 2.95 2.91 -18.93
CA GLY A 12 2.73 1.57 -19.44
C GLY A 12 3.53 0.47 -18.75
N ALA A 13 4.40 0.81 -17.82
CA ALA A 13 5.19 -0.18 -17.10
C ALA A 13 4.36 -0.86 -16.00
N GLU A 14 4.70 -2.13 -15.70
CA GLU A 14 4.12 -2.86 -14.59
C GLU A 14 4.82 -2.43 -13.30
N LEU A 15 4.20 -1.52 -12.56
CA LEU A 15 4.80 -0.95 -11.36
C LEU A 15 4.78 -1.96 -10.20
N PRO A 16 5.82 -1.93 -9.34
CA PRO A 16 5.76 -2.71 -8.10
C PRO A 16 4.72 -2.13 -7.15
N PHE A 17 4.47 -2.86 -6.06
CA PHE A 17 3.48 -2.48 -5.06
C PHE A 17 4.17 -2.20 -3.73
N PHE A 18 3.77 -1.12 -3.07
CA PHE A 18 4.25 -0.83 -1.71
C PHE A 18 3.14 -1.19 -0.72
N VAL A 19 3.46 -2.08 0.22
CA VAL A 19 2.53 -2.50 1.27
C VAL A 19 3.11 -2.14 2.64
N TYR A 20 2.24 -1.82 3.60
CA TYR A 20 2.70 -1.30 4.89
C TYR A 20 1.89 -1.84 6.08
N GLY A 21 1.03 -2.83 5.87
CA GLY A 21 0.14 -3.35 6.90
C GLY A 21 0.09 -4.87 6.95
N THR A 22 -1.09 -5.44 6.81
CA THR A 22 -1.32 -6.88 7.03
C THR A 22 -0.67 -7.77 5.96
N LEU A 23 -0.13 -7.19 4.90
CA LEU A 23 0.60 -7.94 3.86
C LEU A 23 2.12 -7.90 4.06
N LEU A 24 2.60 -7.32 5.16
CA LEU A 24 4.03 -7.31 5.45
C LEU A 24 4.56 -8.73 5.72
N PRO A 25 5.85 -8.99 5.40
CA PRO A 25 6.45 -10.28 5.74
C PRO A 25 6.30 -10.58 7.23
N GLY A 26 5.93 -11.81 7.55
CA GLY A 26 5.64 -12.24 8.91
C GLY A 26 4.18 -12.15 9.30
N GLU A 27 3.37 -11.44 8.52
CA GLU A 27 1.93 -11.37 8.76
C GLU A 27 1.22 -12.58 8.13
N PRO A 28 0.14 -13.09 8.75
CA PRO A 28 -0.59 -14.24 8.16
C PRO A 28 -1.06 -14.00 6.73
N ASN A 29 -1.49 -12.78 6.42
CA ASN A 29 -1.98 -12.47 5.08
C ASN A 29 -0.88 -12.48 4.03
N HIS A 30 0.38 -12.27 4.43
CA HIS A 30 1.50 -12.33 3.50
C HIS A 30 1.60 -13.71 2.87
N ASP A 31 1.69 -14.76 3.70
CA ASP A 31 1.76 -16.13 3.19
C ASP A 31 0.49 -16.53 2.45
N LEU A 32 -0.67 -16.15 3.00
CA LEU A 32 -1.96 -16.57 2.45
C LEU A 32 -2.19 -16.03 1.04
N PHE A 33 -1.82 -14.76 0.78
CA PHE A 33 -2.17 -14.09 -0.47
C PHE A 33 -0.99 -13.85 -1.39
N LEU A 34 0.23 -13.71 -0.88
CA LEU A 34 1.37 -13.31 -1.69
C LEU A 34 2.29 -14.45 -2.09
N ARG A 35 2.22 -15.58 -1.39
CA ARG A 35 3.10 -16.70 -1.66
C ARG A 35 2.93 -17.18 -3.09
N GLY A 36 4.06 -17.24 -3.83
CA GLY A 36 4.07 -17.63 -5.23
C GLY A 36 3.64 -16.54 -6.21
N ARG A 37 3.23 -15.36 -5.70
CA ARG A 37 2.79 -14.24 -6.55
C ARG A 37 3.83 -13.14 -6.66
N THR A 38 4.88 -13.17 -5.85
CA THR A 38 5.96 -12.18 -5.91
C THR A 38 7.26 -12.84 -6.30
N SER A 39 8.08 -12.12 -7.08
CA SER A 39 9.45 -12.54 -7.42
C SER A 39 10.50 -11.83 -6.58
N GLY A 40 10.12 -10.75 -5.90
CA GLY A 40 11.02 -9.99 -5.04
C GLY A 40 10.25 -9.19 -4.02
N GLU A 41 10.85 -9.05 -2.84
CA GLU A 41 10.31 -8.26 -1.74
C GLU A 41 11.48 -7.56 -1.07
N ARG A 42 11.39 -6.24 -0.93
CA ARG A 42 12.46 -5.42 -0.37
C ARG A 42 11.90 -4.41 0.60
N PRO A 43 12.57 -4.14 1.73
CA PRO A 43 12.18 -3.04 2.59
C PRO A 43 12.16 -1.73 1.80
N ALA A 44 11.18 -0.89 2.10
CA ALA A 44 11.04 0.41 1.43
C ALA A 44 10.37 1.39 2.38
N VAL A 45 10.45 2.67 2.05
CA VAL A 45 9.84 3.74 2.85
C VAL A 45 9.05 4.66 1.95
N LEU A 46 7.82 4.95 2.34
CA LEU A 46 7.00 5.96 1.68
C LEU A 46 7.24 7.29 2.38
N PRO A 47 7.92 8.25 1.73
CA PRO A 47 8.13 9.56 2.33
C PRO A 47 6.87 10.42 2.25
N ARG A 48 6.82 11.46 3.05
CA ARG A 48 5.72 12.42 3.07
C ARG A 48 4.37 11.74 3.30
N ALA A 49 4.34 10.82 4.26
CA ALA A 49 3.16 10.08 4.62
C ALA A 49 3.10 9.88 6.13
N LEU A 50 1.88 9.73 6.64
CA LEU A 50 1.62 9.43 8.06
C LEU A 50 0.81 8.15 8.12
N LEU A 51 1.07 7.36 9.16
CA LEU A 51 0.39 6.09 9.38
C LEU A 51 -0.56 6.22 10.56
N TYR A 52 -1.81 5.81 10.36
CA TYR A 52 -2.85 5.82 11.39
C TYR A 52 -3.32 4.40 11.70
N ASP A 53 -3.63 4.17 12.97
CA ASP A 53 -4.21 2.92 13.42
C ASP A 53 -5.64 2.79 12.90
N GLY A 54 -6.03 1.57 12.58
CA GLY A 54 -7.37 1.24 12.12
C GLY A 54 -7.84 -0.06 12.76
N PRO A 55 -9.04 -0.53 12.41
CA PRO A 55 -9.62 -1.73 13.02
C PRO A 55 -8.99 -3.02 12.48
N GLY A 56 -7.78 -3.33 12.96
CA GLY A 56 -7.04 -4.52 12.54
C GLY A 56 -6.13 -4.30 11.33
N TYR A 57 -6.09 -3.11 10.78
CA TYR A 57 -5.23 -2.74 9.66
C TYR A 57 -5.01 -1.22 9.67
N PRO A 58 -3.86 -0.76 9.15
CA PRO A 58 -3.53 0.67 9.20
C PRO A 58 -4.00 1.41 7.95
N TYR A 59 -4.02 2.75 8.07
CA TYR A 59 -4.23 3.65 6.94
C TYR A 59 -3.05 4.60 6.82
N ALA A 60 -2.57 4.82 5.60
CA ALA A 60 -1.59 5.86 5.33
C ALA A 60 -2.26 7.04 4.63
N ILE A 61 -1.85 8.25 5.01
CA ILE A 61 -2.30 9.49 4.37
C ILE A 61 -1.09 10.34 4.03
N GLU A 62 -1.26 11.34 3.18
CA GLU A 62 -0.20 12.31 2.92
C GLU A 62 0.06 13.18 4.16
N GLY A 63 1.33 13.49 4.43
CA GLY A 63 1.71 14.29 5.58
C GLY A 63 3.22 14.38 5.71
N HIS A 64 3.69 14.95 6.82
CA HIS A 64 5.12 15.19 7.04
C HIS A 64 5.72 14.07 7.88
N GLY A 65 5.84 12.89 7.30
CA GLY A 65 6.39 11.74 7.99
C GLY A 65 6.92 10.70 7.02
N ARG A 66 7.13 9.51 7.53
CA ARG A 66 7.65 8.38 6.75
C ARG A 66 6.92 7.12 7.19
N VAL A 67 6.49 6.33 6.22
CA VAL A 67 5.80 5.05 6.48
C VAL A 67 6.71 3.92 5.99
N HIS A 68 7.03 3.00 6.88
CA HIS A 68 7.89 1.85 6.58
C HIS A 68 7.06 0.69 6.07
N GLY A 69 7.54 0.03 5.03
CA GLY A 69 6.85 -1.09 4.43
C GLY A 69 7.75 -1.92 3.56
N THR A 70 7.14 -2.62 2.62
CA THR A 70 7.82 -3.54 1.73
C THR A 70 7.40 -3.28 0.29
N LEU A 71 8.38 -3.27 -0.60
CA LEU A 71 8.13 -3.18 -2.04
C LEU A 71 8.01 -4.59 -2.59
N LEU A 72 6.90 -4.87 -3.27
CA LEU A 72 6.60 -6.18 -3.86
C LEU A 72 6.74 -6.09 -5.36
N VAL A 73 7.50 -7.02 -5.95
CA VAL A 73 7.59 -7.17 -7.41
C VAL A 73 6.82 -8.43 -7.78
N ALA A 74 5.89 -8.32 -8.72
CA ALA A 74 5.06 -9.45 -9.13
C ALA A 74 5.91 -10.54 -9.81
N ALA A 75 5.57 -11.79 -9.57
CA ALA A 75 6.16 -12.90 -10.29
C ALA A 75 5.78 -12.83 -11.77
N PRO A 76 6.62 -13.34 -12.68
CA PRO A 76 6.31 -13.31 -14.11
C PRO A 76 4.97 -13.97 -14.41
N GLY A 77 4.17 -13.32 -15.25
CA GLY A 77 2.90 -13.86 -15.73
C GLY A 77 1.72 -13.71 -14.80
N VAL A 78 1.90 -13.16 -13.58
CA VAL A 78 0.78 -13.06 -12.62
C VAL A 78 0.50 -11.62 -12.19
N TYR A 79 1.00 -10.61 -12.92
CA TYR A 79 0.83 -9.22 -12.53
C TYR A 79 -0.65 -8.83 -12.38
N GLY A 80 -1.46 -9.15 -13.38
CA GLY A 80 -2.89 -8.81 -13.34
C GLY A 80 -3.63 -9.52 -12.21
N GLU A 81 -3.27 -10.76 -11.92
CA GLU A 81 -3.84 -11.51 -10.82
C GLU A 81 -3.48 -10.85 -9.48
N LEU A 82 -2.22 -10.48 -9.30
CA LEU A 82 -1.77 -9.82 -8.07
C LEU A 82 -2.43 -8.46 -7.91
N LEU A 83 -2.50 -7.66 -8.97
CA LEU A 83 -3.15 -6.35 -8.94
C LEU A 83 -4.62 -6.48 -8.51
N GLY A 84 -5.36 -7.38 -9.12
CA GLY A 84 -6.77 -7.59 -8.80
C GLY A 84 -6.97 -8.08 -7.38
N LEU A 85 -6.10 -8.96 -6.91
CA LEU A 85 -6.14 -9.47 -5.55
C LEU A 85 -5.91 -8.34 -4.54
N LEU A 86 -4.89 -7.51 -4.75
CA LEU A 86 -4.58 -6.40 -3.85
C LEU A 86 -5.71 -5.37 -3.84
N ASP A 87 -6.25 -5.02 -5.02
CA ASP A 87 -7.38 -4.10 -5.11
C ASP A 87 -8.58 -4.63 -4.31
N HIS A 88 -8.83 -5.93 -4.40
CA HIS A 88 -9.92 -6.55 -3.66
C HIS A 88 -9.67 -6.52 -2.15
N LEU A 89 -8.47 -6.88 -1.71
CA LEU A 89 -8.13 -6.88 -0.29
C LEU A 89 -8.18 -5.48 0.33
N GLU A 90 -7.81 -4.46 -0.45
CA GLU A 90 -7.81 -3.07 0.02
C GLU A 90 -9.13 -2.36 -0.24
N GLU A 91 -10.14 -3.09 -0.74
CA GLU A 91 -11.45 -2.54 -1.05
C GLU A 91 -11.39 -1.28 -1.91
N PHE A 92 -10.58 -1.37 -2.98
CA PHE A 92 -10.49 -0.35 -4.02
C PHE A 92 -11.35 -0.79 -5.20
N LEU A 93 -12.39 -0.02 -5.48
CA LEU A 93 -13.39 -0.33 -6.50
C LEU A 93 -13.22 0.49 -7.79
N GLY A 94 -12.17 1.30 -7.85
CA GLY A 94 -11.90 2.19 -8.97
C GLY A 94 -11.66 3.60 -8.48
N PRO A 95 -10.95 4.44 -9.27
CA PRO A 95 -10.62 5.80 -8.83
C PRO A 95 -11.86 6.60 -8.44
N GLY A 96 -11.82 7.17 -7.23
CA GLY A 96 -12.89 8.04 -6.74
C GLY A 96 -14.20 7.35 -6.37
N HIS A 97 -14.25 6.02 -6.37
CA HIS A 97 -15.47 5.31 -6.03
C HIS A 97 -15.89 5.63 -4.58
N PRO A 98 -17.18 5.95 -4.33
CA PRO A 98 -17.61 6.41 -3.01
C PRO A 98 -17.49 5.36 -1.90
N ARG A 99 -17.40 4.08 -2.24
CA ARG A 99 -17.25 3.01 -1.26
C ARG A 99 -15.80 2.62 -1.00
N ASN A 100 -14.84 3.28 -1.61
CA ASN A 100 -13.44 2.95 -1.39
C ASN A 100 -13.04 3.22 0.05
N LEU A 101 -12.32 2.26 0.65
CA LEU A 101 -11.57 2.51 1.88
C LEU A 101 -10.19 3.05 1.55
N TYR A 102 -9.61 2.60 0.45
CA TYR A 102 -8.30 3.03 -0.04
C TYR A 102 -8.42 3.48 -1.49
N GLU A 103 -7.55 4.41 -1.88
CA GLU A 103 -7.31 4.77 -3.28
C GLU A 103 -5.96 4.23 -3.68
N ARG A 104 -5.88 3.57 -4.83
CA ARG A 104 -4.62 3.09 -5.37
C ARG A 104 -4.00 4.19 -6.22
N VAL A 105 -2.86 4.69 -5.79
CA VAL A 105 -2.19 5.82 -6.45
C VAL A 105 -0.72 5.49 -6.68
N VAL A 106 -0.08 6.22 -7.60
CA VAL A 106 1.36 6.10 -7.86
C VAL A 106 2.10 7.08 -6.96
N ARG A 107 3.11 6.58 -6.25
CA ARG A 107 4.00 7.42 -5.44
C ARG A 107 5.43 6.92 -5.58
N GLU A 108 6.38 7.81 -5.31
CA GLU A 108 7.78 7.40 -5.22
C GLU A 108 8.05 6.86 -3.83
N VAL A 109 8.69 5.70 -3.76
CA VAL A 109 9.12 5.10 -2.50
C VAL A 109 10.63 4.98 -2.51
N GLU A 110 11.23 5.06 -1.33
CA GLU A 110 12.68 5.03 -1.15
C GLU A 110 13.13 3.62 -0.79
N LEU A 111 14.19 3.16 -1.45
CA LEU A 111 14.83 1.90 -1.11
C LEU A 111 16.08 2.20 -0.31
N PRO A 112 16.41 1.42 0.74
CA PRO A 112 17.62 1.63 1.54
C PRO A 112 18.87 1.60 0.66
N GLY A 113 19.67 2.67 0.73
CA GLY A 113 20.92 2.76 -0.02
C GLY A 113 20.76 2.85 -1.53
N ALA A 114 19.57 3.17 -2.02
CA ALA A 114 19.27 3.21 -3.45
C ALA A 114 18.38 4.40 -3.77
N ASP A 115 18.12 4.59 -5.07
CA ASP A 115 17.24 5.66 -5.55
C ASP A 115 15.78 5.32 -5.27
N SER A 116 14.93 6.33 -5.41
CA SER A 116 13.48 6.16 -5.33
C SER A 116 12.97 5.40 -6.55
N VAL A 117 11.90 4.64 -6.35
CA VAL A 117 11.19 3.97 -7.44
C VAL A 117 9.71 4.30 -7.34
N ARG A 118 9.03 4.30 -8.49
CA ARG A 118 7.59 4.51 -8.53
C ARG A 118 6.89 3.20 -8.22
N ALA A 119 5.83 3.29 -7.42
CA ALA A 119 5.09 2.11 -6.99
C ALA A 119 3.61 2.45 -6.81
N TRP A 120 2.77 1.42 -6.90
CA TRP A 120 1.38 1.55 -6.47
C TRP A 120 1.33 1.57 -4.95
N VAL A 121 0.58 2.53 -4.41
CA VAL A 121 0.39 2.68 -2.96
C VAL A 121 -1.09 2.82 -2.69
N TYR A 122 -1.58 2.14 -1.66
CA TYR A 122 -2.98 2.27 -1.24
C TYR A 122 -3.04 3.28 -0.10
N LEU A 123 -3.46 4.50 -0.42
CA LEU A 123 -3.69 5.55 0.58
C LEU A 123 -5.14 5.54 1.03
N ALA A 124 -5.41 6.03 2.24
CA ALA A 124 -6.78 6.13 2.71
C ALA A 124 -7.61 6.98 1.75
N ALA A 125 -8.83 6.53 1.47
CA ALA A 125 -9.76 7.28 0.63
C ALA A 125 -10.11 8.63 1.29
N THR A 126 -10.61 9.59 0.50
CA THR A 126 -10.85 10.95 0.97
C THR A 126 -11.69 11.02 2.23
N ALA A 127 -12.81 10.29 2.27
CA ALA A 127 -13.69 10.29 3.45
C ALA A 127 -13.00 9.71 4.67
N VAL A 128 -12.20 8.63 4.49
CA VAL A 128 -11.44 8.01 5.58
C VAL A 128 -10.36 8.97 6.07
N THR A 129 -9.63 9.60 5.14
CA THR A 129 -8.59 10.59 5.49
C THR A 129 -9.15 11.70 6.35
N ARG A 130 -10.31 12.23 5.97
CA ARG A 130 -10.96 13.30 6.73
C ARG A 130 -11.28 12.85 8.14
N SER A 131 -11.81 11.65 8.30
CA SER A 131 -12.10 11.06 9.60
C SER A 131 -10.85 10.87 10.44
N LEU A 132 -9.77 10.39 9.84
CA LEU A 132 -8.50 10.19 10.54
C LEU A 132 -7.89 11.50 11.03
N ARG A 133 -7.98 12.57 10.24
CA ARG A 133 -7.43 13.87 10.62
C ARG A 133 -8.15 14.49 11.82
N THR A 134 -9.40 14.12 12.05
CA THR A 134 -10.18 14.66 13.17
C THR A 134 -10.17 13.78 14.40
N GLY A 135 -10.04 12.46 14.25
CA GLY A 135 -10.15 11.54 15.38
C GLY A 135 -9.29 10.30 15.29
N GLY A 136 -8.41 10.22 14.30
CA GLY A 136 -7.56 9.04 14.14
C GLY A 136 -6.44 8.97 15.17
N VAL A 137 -5.90 7.77 15.34
CA VAL A 137 -4.77 7.51 16.24
C VAL A 137 -3.51 7.34 15.40
N LEU A 138 -2.61 8.32 15.50
CA LEU A 138 -1.36 8.30 14.73
C LEU A 138 -0.43 7.22 15.29
N ILE A 139 0.25 6.52 14.37
CA ILE A 139 1.35 5.60 14.70
C ILE A 139 2.64 6.38 14.48
N PRO A 140 3.26 6.96 15.55
CA PRO A 140 4.34 7.93 15.38
C PRO A 140 5.58 7.37 14.69
N GLU A 141 5.90 6.09 14.91
CA GLU A 141 7.07 5.45 14.29
C GLU A 141 6.85 5.10 12.82
N GLY A 142 5.61 5.18 12.31
CA GLY A 142 5.32 4.87 10.90
C GLY A 142 5.47 3.40 10.53
N ARG A 143 5.39 2.49 11.52
CA ARG A 143 5.49 1.04 11.30
C ARG A 143 4.27 0.35 11.89
N TRP A 144 3.66 -0.52 11.09
CA TRP A 144 2.57 -1.34 11.56
C TRP A 144 3.12 -2.58 12.28
N ILE A 145 2.55 -2.86 13.45
CA ILE A 145 2.86 -4.08 14.21
C ILE A 145 1.54 -4.74 14.54
N THR A 146 1.35 -5.98 14.09
CA THR A 146 0.13 -6.75 14.36
C THR A 146 -0.02 -6.98 15.84
N GLY A 147 -1.23 -6.78 16.33
CA GLY A 147 -1.56 -7.02 17.74
C GLY A 147 -1.23 -5.87 18.67
N ARG A 148 -0.80 -4.72 18.13
CA ARG A 148 -0.58 -3.55 18.98
C ARG A 148 -1.91 -3.08 19.57
N ALA A 149 -1.88 -2.60 20.81
CA ALA A 149 -3.07 -2.06 21.44
C ALA A 149 -3.36 -0.66 20.88
N PRO A 150 -4.65 -0.26 20.75
CA PRO A 150 -4.99 1.08 20.28
C PRO A 150 -4.32 2.15 21.17
N GLY A 151 -3.63 3.10 20.53
CA GLY A 151 -2.97 4.17 21.22
C GLY A 151 -1.58 3.87 21.76
N ASP A 152 -1.05 2.69 21.51
CA ASP A 152 0.33 2.33 21.90
C ASP A 152 1.36 2.96 20.96
#